data_6ebdaa00d8584ec9738b62a80b7840f5
#
_entry.id   6ebdaa00d8584ec9738b62a80b7840f5
#
_cell.length_a   1.000
_cell.length_b   1.000
_cell.length_c   1.000
_cell.angle_alpha   90.00
_cell.angle_beta   90.00
_cell.angle_gamma   90.00
#
_symmetry.space_group_name_H-M   'P 1'
#
loop_
_entity.id
_entity.type
_entity.pdbx_description
1 polymer ?
#
loop_
_entity_poly.entity_id
_entity_poly.type
_entity_poly.pdbx_seq_one_letter_code
_entity_poly.pdbx_strand_id
1 'polypeptide(L)'
;MQFSPEQIAYALRKERVGGVSYVNLCADGETLLLPNLARYVELLAREGHYMEIVSNMVLTKKLEPLLELGPEILSHVEFKCSLHYLEFEKKGLLKRFADNVNAAWAAGASCNVEITPSDELVPRIPEVKEYCMESFGALAHLTIARNDATSGIDRLTKLSRDEYLDAWNQFESPFFDFKNTIFGVKQTGFCEAGSWMYYVDMSTGEARQCYKGCSVGNVFVNPDEPLPCKPIGRCHDPHCYNGHVLMTLGLINGATEIGYGDIRDRTREDGTHWLRPELKAFFNTKLGDSNEEPSSFGRAIATAESQASWTAVRVRSKLKRTFGTR
;
A
#
# COMPACT_ATOMS: atom_id res chain seq x y z
N MET A 1 0.66 18.92 -9.79
CA MET A 1 0.92 19.03 -8.33
C MET A 1 1.31 20.47 -8.03
N GLN A 2 0.92 21.00 -6.88
CA GLN A 2 1.25 22.37 -6.46
C GLN A 2 2.68 22.50 -5.89
N PHE A 3 3.25 21.36 -5.43
CA PHE A 3 4.52 21.33 -4.72
C PHE A 3 5.59 20.66 -5.57
N SER A 4 6.82 21.20 -5.49
CA SER A 4 7.96 20.63 -6.20
C SER A 4 8.46 19.35 -5.52
N PRO A 5 9.22 18.49 -6.23
CA PRO A 5 9.86 17.32 -5.62
C PRO A 5 10.70 17.67 -4.40
N GLU A 6 11.42 18.77 -4.42
CA GLU A 6 12.26 19.26 -3.32
C GLU A 6 11.43 19.66 -2.10
N GLN A 7 10.29 20.34 -2.31
CA GLN A 7 9.37 20.67 -1.21
C GLN A 7 8.79 19.42 -0.56
N ILE A 8 8.47 18.41 -1.37
CA ILE A 8 7.93 17.15 -0.88
C ILE A 8 8.99 16.37 -0.08
N ALA A 9 10.21 16.24 -0.62
CA ALA A 9 11.30 15.57 0.07
C ALA A 9 11.64 16.29 1.39
N TYR A 10 11.67 17.63 1.38
CA TYR A 10 11.88 18.41 2.60
C TYR A 10 10.78 18.19 3.65
N ALA A 11 9.52 18.15 3.21
CA ALA A 11 8.39 17.90 4.11
C ALA A 11 8.38 16.49 4.71
N LEU A 12 8.99 15.52 4.01
CA LEU A 12 9.06 14.12 4.43
C LEU A 12 10.46 13.69 4.89
N ARG A 13 11.40 14.62 5.11
CA ARG A 13 12.76 14.27 5.57
C ARG A 13 12.75 13.49 6.89
N LYS A 14 13.74 12.64 7.09
CA LYS A 14 13.83 11.70 8.23
C LYS A 14 13.67 12.37 9.60
N GLU A 15 14.31 13.52 9.79
CA GLU A 15 14.27 14.26 11.07
C GLU A 15 12.84 14.69 11.42
N ARG A 16 12.02 14.98 10.40
CA ARG A 16 10.65 15.44 10.61
C ARG A 16 9.66 14.28 10.83
N VAL A 17 9.82 13.22 10.05
CA VAL A 17 8.89 12.08 10.12
C VAL A 17 9.29 11.05 11.18
N GLY A 18 10.44 11.26 11.84
CA GLY A 18 10.88 10.42 12.95
C GLY A 18 11.75 9.23 12.55
N GLY A 19 12.19 9.14 11.29
CA GLY A 19 13.06 8.07 10.83
C GLY A 19 12.87 7.69 9.36
N VAL A 20 13.46 6.56 8.98
CA VAL A 20 13.27 5.99 7.63
C VAL A 20 11.82 5.53 7.48
N SER A 21 11.17 5.98 6.40
CA SER A 21 9.77 5.69 6.14
C SER A 21 9.58 4.75 4.95
N TYR A 22 8.50 3.99 4.98
CA TYR A 22 7.92 3.36 3.82
C TYR A 22 6.90 4.30 3.18
N VAL A 23 7.13 4.68 1.94
CA VAL A 23 6.30 5.63 1.19
C VAL A 23 5.59 4.91 0.06
N ASN A 24 4.28 4.68 0.21
CA ASN A 24 3.46 4.12 -0.87
C ASN A 24 3.01 5.24 -1.81
N LEU A 25 3.52 5.23 -3.05
CA LEU A 25 3.17 6.16 -4.12
C LEU A 25 2.05 5.54 -4.96
N CYS A 26 0.84 6.05 -4.76
CA CYS A 26 -0.35 5.58 -5.46
C CYS A 26 -1.17 6.78 -5.94
N ALA A 27 -1.37 6.92 -7.25
CA ALA A 27 -2.19 7.98 -7.83
C ALA A 27 -3.65 7.53 -8.01
N ASP A 28 -4.57 8.49 -8.13
CA ASP A 28 -5.93 8.27 -8.61
C ASP A 28 -5.90 7.96 -10.12
N GLY A 29 -5.41 6.77 -10.48
CA GLY A 29 -5.15 6.34 -11.86
C GLY A 29 -3.79 5.68 -11.98
N GLU A 30 -3.03 5.98 -13.03
CA GLU A 30 -1.71 5.39 -13.27
C GLU A 30 -0.59 6.26 -12.68
N THR A 31 0.16 5.71 -11.74
CA THR A 31 1.21 6.44 -11.00
C THR A 31 2.36 6.87 -11.90
N LEU A 32 2.72 6.09 -12.91
CA LEU A 32 3.77 6.47 -13.88
C LEU A 32 3.44 7.75 -14.68
N LEU A 33 2.19 8.20 -14.66
CA LEU A 33 1.80 9.48 -15.28
C LEU A 33 2.12 10.71 -14.41
N LEU A 34 2.52 10.51 -13.16
CA LEU A 34 2.87 11.64 -12.29
C LEU A 34 4.06 12.41 -12.88
N PRO A 35 3.94 13.74 -13.04
CA PRO A 35 5.07 14.56 -13.47
C PRO A 35 6.23 14.46 -12.48
N ASN A 36 7.45 14.38 -12.99
CA ASN A 36 8.68 14.35 -12.17
C ASN A 36 8.79 13.17 -11.20
N LEU A 37 8.09 12.06 -11.44
CA LEU A 37 8.09 10.88 -10.55
C LEU A 37 9.53 10.40 -10.25
N ALA A 38 10.39 10.30 -11.26
CA ALA A 38 11.79 9.91 -11.07
C ALA A 38 12.53 10.83 -10.09
N ARG A 39 12.27 12.14 -10.14
CA ARG A 39 12.88 13.09 -9.21
C ARG A 39 12.35 12.93 -7.78
N TYR A 40 11.06 12.64 -7.59
CA TYR A 40 10.50 12.29 -6.26
C TYR A 40 11.18 11.06 -5.69
N VAL A 41 11.28 10.01 -6.51
CA VAL A 41 11.90 8.74 -6.11
C VAL A 41 13.36 8.94 -5.74
N GLU A 42 14.13 9.66 -6.56
CA GLU A 42 15.54 9.96 -6.28
C GLU A 42 15.71 10.68 -4.93
N LEU A 43 14.95 11.74 -4.70
CA LEU A 43 15.10 12.54 -3.48
C LEU A 43 14.69 11.76 -2.23
N LEU A 44 13.60 11.01 -2.28
CA LEU A 44 13.15 10.19 -1.15
C LEU A 44 14.12 9.04 -0.85
N ALA A 45 14.68 8.40 -1.88
CA ALA A 45 15.69 7.36 -1.69
C ALA A 45 16.99 7.93 -1.08
N ARG A 46 17.42 9.13 -1.49
CA ARG A 46 18.59 9.81 -0.90
C ARG A 46 18.38 10.20 0.57
N GLU A 47 17.13 10.42 0.99
CA GLU A 47 16.75 10.53 2.41
C GLU A 47 16.82 9.18 3.13
N GLY A 48 16.96 8.07 2.41
CA GLY A 48 16.98 6.71 2.92
C GLY A 48 15.60 6.06 3.01
N HIS A 49 14.55 6.69 2.51
CA HIS A 49 13.20 6.12 2.49
C HIS A 49 13.08 4.97 1.49
N TYR A 50 12.20 4.03 1.79
CA TYR A 50 11.80 2.97 0.86
C TYR A 50 10.44 3.29 0.25
N MET A 51 10.26 2.95 -1.02
CA MET A 51 9.07 3.34 -1.76
C MET A 51 8.40 2.14 -2.43
N GLU A 52 7.07 2.09 -2.37
CA GLU A 52 6.26 1.26 -3.26
C GLU A 52 5.62 2.15 -4.34
N ILE A 53 5.80 1.81 -5.59
CA ILE A 53 5.16 2.48 -6.74
C ILE A 53 4.10 1.54 -7.30
N VAL A 54 2.83 1.88 -7.11
CA VAL A 54 1.70 1.10 -7.64
C VAL A 54 1.48 1.46 -9.11
N SER A 55 1.63 0.49 -10.01
CA SER A 55 1.53 0.73 -11.45
C SER A 55 0.97 -0.46 -12.21
N ASN A 56 0.32 -0.19 -13.34
CA ASN A 56 -0.04 -1.20 -14.34
C ASN A 56 1.13 -1.60 -15.26
N MET A 57 2.30 -0.98 -15.12
CA MET A 57 3.56 -1.30 -15.80
C MET A 57 3.52 -1.34 -17.33
N VAL A 58 2.56 -0.70 -18.01
CA VAL A 58 2.44 -0.73 -19.48
C VAL A 58 2.94 0.55 -20.17
N LEU A 59 3.39 1.54 -19.41
CA LEU A 59 3.85 2.84 -19.91
C LEU A 59 5.38 2.89 -20.00
N THR A 60 6.00 2.13 -20.91
CA THR A 60 7.46 1.99 -21.04
C THR A 60 8.20 3.33 -21.02
N LYS A 61 7.78 4.30 -21.86
CA LYS A 61 8.42 5.63 -21.91
C LYS A 61 8.34 6.44 -20.61
N LYS A 62 7.41 6.10 -19.71
CA LYS A 62 7.29 6.72 -18.40
C LYS A 62 8.07 5.97 -17.32
N LEU A 63 8.32 4.69 -17.56
CA LEU A 63 9.16 3.86 -16.70
C LEU A 63 10.66 4.12 -16.95
N GLU A 64 11.09 4.33 -18.19
CA GLU A 64 12.50 4.54 -18.57
C GLU A 64 13.24 5.54 -17.65
N PRO A 65 12.73 6.76 -17.36
CA PRO A 65 13.44 7.70 -16.49
C PRO A 65 13.63 7.21 -15.05
N LEU A 66 12.77 6.30 -14.57
CA LEU A 66 12.95 5.66 -13.26
C LEU A 66 14.07 4.64 -13.31
N LEU A 67 14.14 3.83 -14.37
CA LEU A 67 15.18 2.81 -14.53
C LEU A 67 16.58 3.42 -14.68
N GLU A 68 16.68 4.63 -15.23
CA GLU A 68 17.92 5.40 -15.39
C GLU A 68 18.51 5.90 -14.05
N LEU A 69 17.74 5.86 -12.94
CA LEU A 69 18.24 6.26 -11.62
C LEU A 69 19.35 5.36 -11.08
N GLY A 70 19.47 4.17 -11.63
CA GLY A 70 20.50 3.21 -11.27
C GLY A 70 20.20 2.36 -10.03
N PRO A 71 20.96 1.28 -9.82
CA PRO A 71 20.65 0.26 -8.83
C PRO A 71 20.72 0.77 -7.36
N GLU A 72 21.55 1.76 -7.06
CA GLU A 72 21.64 2.35 -5.73
C GLU A 72 20.30 2.95 -5.29
N ILE A 73 19.65 3.73 -6.14
CA ILE A 73 18.34 4.32 -5.88
C ILE A 73 17.25 3.26 -5.98
N LEU A 74 17.33 2.38 -7.00
CA LEU A 74 16.29 1.38 -7.25
C LEU A 74 16.25 0.26 -6.21
N SER A 75 17.32 0.02 -5.44
CA SER A 75 17.27 -0.90 -4.30
C SER A 75 16.30 -0.45 -3.19
N HIS A 76 15.94 0.83 -3.15
CA HIS A 76 14.92 1.40 -2.27
C HIS A 76 13.50 1.34 -2.85
N VAL A 77 13.31 0.80 -4.06
CA VAL A 77 12.04 0.84 -4.79
C VAL A 77 11.46 -0.54 -4.99
N GLU A 78 10.20 -0.69 -4.64
CA GLU A 78 9.33 -1.78 -5.08
C GLU A 78 8.32 -1.26 -6.11
N PHE A 79 8.25 -1.90 -7.27
CA PHE A 79 7.10 -1.75 -8.16
C PHE A 79 6.05 -2.79 -7.79
N LYS A 80 4.89 -2.32 -7.35
CA LYS A 80 3.69 -3.12 -7.20
C LYS A 80 2.96 -3.15 -8.53
N CYS A 81 3.20 -4.24 -9.27
CA CYS A 81 2.80 -4.40 -10.66
C CYS A 81 1.40 -5.00 -10.74
N SER A 82 0.39 -4.18 -11.03
CA SER A 82 -1.00 -4.62 -11.14
C SER A 82 -1.26 -5.33 -12.46
N LEU A 83 -1.39 -6.66 -12.44
CA LEU A 83 -1.67 -7.47 -13.62
C LEU A 83 -3.18 -7.51 -13.89
N HIS A 84 -3.63 -6.72 -14.84
CA HIS A 84 -4.99 -6.72 -15.37
C HIS A 84 -5.11 -7.70 -16.54
N TYR A 85 -4.98 -9.01 -16.27
CA TYR A 85 -4.76 -10.05 -17.28
C TYR A 85 -5.74 -9.99 -18.45
N LEU A 86 -7.06 -10.02 -18.19
CA LEU A 86 -8.08 -10.04 -19.25
C LEU A 86 -8.04 -8.77 -20.12
N GLU A 87 -7.79 -7.62 -19.50
CA GLU A 87 -7.67 -6.36 -20.23
C GLU A 87 -6.41 -6.31 -21.07
N PHE A 88 -5.28 -6.76 -20.50
CA PHE A 88 -3.99 -6.78 -21.21
C PHE A 88 -3.98 -7.78 -22.34
N GLU A 89 -4.57 -8.96 -22.17
CA GLU A 89 -4.77 -9.93 -23.25
C GLU A 89 -5.57 -9.29 -24.40
N LYS A 90 -6.74 -8.73 -24.09
CA LYS A 90 -7.61 -8.07 -25.08
C LYS A 90 -6.91 -6.94 -25.86
N LYS A 91 -5.99 -6.22 -25.19
CA LYS A 91 -5.26 -5.08 -25.77
C LYS A 91 -3.89 -5.46 -26.32
N GLY A 92 -3.46 -6.72 -26.26
CA GLY A 92 -2.14 -7.18 -26.68
C GLY A 92 -0.99 -6.58 -25.83
N LEU A 93 -1.22 -6.35 -24.53
CA LEU A 93 -0.27 -5.69 -23.63
C LEU A 93 0.49 -6.64 -22.70
N LEU A 94 0.17 -7.93 -22.66
CA LEU A 94 0.79 -8.90 -21.77
C LEU A 94 2.32 -8.93 -21.92
N LYS A 95 2.81 -9.01 -23.16
CA LYS A 95 4.26 -8.99 -23.41
C LYS A 95 4.92 -7.70 -22.92
N ARG A 96 4.31 -6.55 -23.17
CA ARG A 96 4.84 -5.24 -22.71
C ARG A 96 4.88 -5.15 -21.19
N PHE A 97 3.85 -5.64 -20.51
CA PHE A 97 3.82 -5.73 -19.05
C PHE A 97 4.99 -6.57 -18.53
N ALA A 98 5.19 -7.79 -19.07
CA ALA A 98 6.28 -8.67 -18.68
C ALA A 98 7.65 -8.04 -18.96
N ASP A 99 7.87 -7.47 -20.15
CA ASP A 99 9.12 -6.81 -20.52
C ASP A 99 9.47 -5.68 -19.54
N ASN A 100 8.51 -4.84 -19.17
CA ASN A 100 8.72 -3.71 -18.26
C ASN A 100 8.98 -4.17 -16.81
N VAL A 101 8.29 -5.20 -16.32
CA VAL A 101 8.56 -5.78 -15.01
C VAL A 101 9.97 -6.36 -14.95
N ASN A 102 10.37 -7.15 -15.95
CA ASN A 102 11.70 -7.72 -16.03
C ASN A 102 12.80 -6.65 -16.18
N ALA A 103 12.53 -5.57 -16.93
CA ALA A 103 13.46 -4.44 -17.04
C ALA A 103 13.65 -3.74 -15.69
N ALA A 104 12.61 -3.59 -14.89
CA ALA A 104 12.71 -3.01 -13.55
C ALA A 104 13.55 -3.90 -12.61
N TRP A 105 13.36 -5.21 -12.62
CA TRP A 105 14.25 -6.13 -11.89
C TRP A 105 15.71 -6.04 -12.36
N ALA A 106 15.91 -6.04 -13.67
CA ALA A 106 17.26 -5.96 -14.23
C ALA A 106 17.97 -4.66 -13.84
N ALA A 107 17.23 -3.55 -13.72
CA ALA A 107 17.75 -2.25 -13.29
C ALA A 107 18.04 -2.16 -11.78
N GLY A 108 17.63 -3.15 -10.97
CA GLY A 108 17.92 -3.18 -9.53
C GLY A 108 16.74 -2.96 -8.60
N ALA A 109 15.53 -2.70 -9.13
CA ALA A 109 14.33 -2.58 -8.30
C ALA A 109 13.83 -3.93 -7.79
N SER A 110 12.98 -3.90 -6.79
CA SER A 110 12.10 -5.01 -6.42
C SER A 110 10.79 -4.90 -7.20
N CYS A 111 10.17 -6.02 -7.54
CA CYS A 111 8.85 -6.01 -8.17
C CYS A 111 7.96 -7.10 -7.57
N ASN A 112 6.71 -6.76 -7.35
CA ASN A 112 5.67 -7.69 -6.97
C ASN A 112 4.57 -7.67 -8.01
N VAL A 113 4.25 -8.81 -8.61
CA VAL A 113 3.10 -8.92 -9.51
C VAL A 113 1.87 -9.28 -8.70
N GLU A 114 0.85 -8.44 -8.73
CA GLU A 114 -0.42 -8.65 -8.04
C GLU A 114 -1.60 -8.73 -9.00
N ILE A 115 -2.51 -9.65 -8.70
CA ILE A 115 -3.80 -9.79 -9.38
C ILE A 115 -4.91 -9.42 -8.39
N THR A 116 -5.87 -8.66 -8.85
CA THR A 116 -7.14 -8.48 -8.14
C THR A 116 -8.10 -9.58 -8.60
N PRO A 117 -8.48 -10.53 -7.74
CA PRO A 117 -9.44 -11.57 -8.05
C PRO A 117 -10.75 -11.03 -8.62
N SER A 118 -11.24 -11.62 -9.70
CA SER A 118 -12.57 -11.36 -10.25
C SER A 118 -13.23 -12.66 -10.73
N ASP A 119 -14.55 -12.73 -10.65
CA ASP A 119 -15.29 -13.93 -11.05
C ASP A 119 -15.07 -14.29 -12.53
N GLU A 120 -14.85 -13.27 -13.38
CA GLU A 120 -14.57 -13.44 -14.80
C GLU A 120 -13.22 -14.08 -15.09
N LEU A 121 -12.26 -13.95 -14.16
CA LEU A 121 -10.93 -14.52 -14.31
C LEU A 121 -10.84 -15.98 -13.85
N VAL A 122 -11.80 -16.45 -13.05
CA VAL A 122 -11.79 -17.83 -12.48
C VAL A 122 -11.60 -18.91 -13.57
N PRO A 123 -12.34 -18.93 -14.70
CA PRO A 123 -12.14 -19.95 -15.72
C PRO A 123 -10.80 -19.84 -16.46
N ARG A 124 -10.06 -18.76 -16.26
CA ARG A 124 -8.77 -18.48 -16.91
C ARG A 124 -7.57 -18.64 -15.97
N ILE A 125 -7.79 -19.16 -14.75
CA ILE A 125 -6.72 -19.35 -13.76
C ILE A 125 -5.56 -20.18 -14.30
N PRO A 126 -5.75 -21.29 -15.03
CA PRO A 126 -4.65 -22.07 -15.58
C PRO A 126 -3.73 -21.25 -16.49
N GLU A 127 -4.30 -20.52 -17.44
CA GLU A 127 -3.54 -19.69 -18.40
C GLU A 127 -2.83 -18.52 -17.69
N VAL A 128 -3.46 -17.94 -16.67
CA VAL A 128 -2.83 -16.87 -15.87
C VAL A 128 -1.64 -17.39 -15.09
N LYS A 129 -1.75 -18.60 -14.52
CA LYS A 129 -0.63 -19.24 -13.80
C LYS A 129 0.52 -19.55 -14.75
N GLU A 130 0.23 -20.14 -15.91
CA GLU A 130 1.23 -20.41 -16.96
C GLU A 130 1.95 -19.11 -17.36
N TYR A 131 1.20 -18.07 -17.69
CA TYR A 131 1.77 -16.75 -18.02
C TYR A 131 2.65 -16.20 -16.89
N CYS A 132 2.26 -16.32 -15.63
CA CYS A 132 3.06 -15.85 -14.51
C CYS A 132 4.39 -16.65 -14.37
N MET A 133 4.33 -17.97 -14.49
CA MET A 133 5.52 -18.81 -14.42
C MET A 133 6.49 -18.53 -15.56
N GLU A 134 6.01 -18.47 -16.80
CA GLU A 134 6.84 -18.19 -17.97
C GLU A 134 7.43 -16.77 -17.95
N SER A 135 6.65 -15.78 -17.51
CA SER A 135 7.08 -14.37 -17.57
C SER A 135 7.93 -13.95 -16.38
N PHE A 136 7.65 -14.48 -15.18
CA PHE A 136 8.19 -13.98 -13.91
C PHE A 136 8.87 -15.06 -13.06
N GLY A 137 8.82 -16.32 -13.47
CA GLY A 137 9.39 -17.46 -12.74
C GLY A 137 8.71 -17.76 -11.41
N ALA A 138 7.56 -17.17 -11.13
CA ALA A 138 6.77 -17.43 -9.94
C ALA A 138 5.31 -16.97 -10.13
N LEU A 139 4.38 -17.52 -9.34
CA LEU A 139 2.97 -17.13 -9.35
C LEU A 139 2.76 -15.74 -8.77
N ALA A 140 1.83 -14.97 -9.33
CA ALA A 140 1.45 -13.67 -8.83
C ALA A 140 0.90 -13.73 -7.39
N HIS A 141 1.04 -12.64 -6.65
CA HIS A 141 0.27 -12.43 -5.43
C HIS A 141 -1.17 -12.03 -5.74
N LEU A 142 -2.04 -12.27 -4.77
CA LEU A 142 -3.44 -11.88 -4.87
C LEU A 142 -3.78 -10.84 -3.82
N THR A 143 -4.52 -9.82 -4.22
CA THR A 143 -5.23 -8.95 -3.28
C THR A 143 -6.65 -9.46 -3.05
N ILE A 144 -7.49 -8.71 -2.33
CA ILE A 144 -8.93 -9.01 -2.22
C ILE A 144 -9.70 -7.86 -2.85
N ALA A 145 -10.49 -8.18 -3.87
CA ALA A 145 -11.47 -7.23 -4.41
C ALA A 145 -12.54 -6.94 -3.36
N ARG A 146 -12.82 -5.66 -3.11
CA ARG A 146 -13.77 -5.23 -2.09
C ARG A 146 -14.82 -4.28 -2.66
N ASN A 147 -16.00 -4.33 -2.10
CA ASN A 147 -17.09 -3.42 -2.41
C ASN A 147 -17.14 -2.29 -1.38
N ASP A 148 -16.49 -1.18 -1.67
CA ASP A 148 -16.46 0.00 -0.79
C ASP A 148 -17.83 0.71 -0.65
N ALA A 149 -18.82 0.34 -1.46
CA ALA A 149 -20.17 0.89 -1.38
C ALA A 149 -21.01 0.23 -0.27
N THR A 150 -20.63 -0.96 0.20
CA THR A 150 -21.32 -1.65 1.30
C THR A 150 -20.76 -1.19 2.66
N SER A 151 -21.61 -1.19 3.68
CA SER A 151 -21.18 -0.83 5.04
C SER A 151 -20.22 -1.85 5.67
N GLY A 152 -20.27 -3.11 5.19
CA GLY A 152 -19.38 -4.19 5.60
C GLY A 152 -18.05 -4.19 4.86
N ILE A 153 -17.92 -3.43 3.77
CA ILE A 153 -16.79 -3.49 2.85
C ILE A 153 -16.60 -4.94 2.40
N ASP A 154 -17.67 -5.53 1.83
CA ASP A 154 -17.75 -6.94 1.50
C ASP A 154 -16.80 -7.31 0.35
N ARG A 155 -16.50 -8.60 0.19
CA ARG A 155 -15.80 -9.08 -1.00
C ARG A 155 -16.62 -8.79 -2.25
N LEU A 156 -15.95 -8.34 -3.31
CA LEU A 156 -16.57 -8.11 -4.60
C LEU A 156 -16.51 -9.42 -5.42
N THR A 157 -17.42 -10.33 -5.13
CA THR A 157 -17.58 -11.62 -5.82
C THR A 157 -19.01 -12.13 -5.63
N LYS A 158 -19.47 -12.98 -6.56
CA LYS A 158 -20.71 -13.72 -6.46
C LYS A 158 -20.51 -15.14 -5.91
N LEU A 159 -19.26 -15.57 -5.79
CA LEU A 159 -18.91 -16.89 -5.25
C LEU A 159 -19.17 -16.94 -3.75
N SER A 160 -19.52 -18.09 -3.25
CA SER A 160 -19.45 -18.35 -1.82
C SER A 160 -18.00 -18.22 -1.31
N ARG A 161 -17.83 -18.14 0.00
CA ARG A 161 -16.48 -18.04 0.57
C ARG A 161 -15.61 -19.23 0.17
N ASP A 162 -16.16 -20.42 0.22
CA ASP A 162 -15.41 -21.66 -0.02
C ASP A 162 -15.04 -21.76 -1.51
N GLU A 163 -15.97 -21.53 -2.43
CA GLU A 163 -15.69 -21.47 -3.86
C GLU A 163 -14.63 -20.39 -4.21
N TYR A 164 -14.70 -19.23 -3.56
CA TYR A 164 -13.71 -18.18 -3.75
C TYR A 164 -12.31 -18.60 -3.29
N LEU A 165 -12.22 -19.22 -2.11
CA LEU A 165 -10.95 -19.71 -1.60
C LEU A 165 -10.40 -20.87 -2.43
N ASP A 166 -11.24 -21.84 -2.81
CA ASP A 166 -10.85 -22.98 -3.66
C ASP A 166 -10.28 -22.50 -5.01
N ALA A 167 -10.91 -21.49 -5.62
CA ALA A 167 -10.44 -20.94 -6.88
C ALA A 167 -9.08 -20.21 -6.71
N TRP A 168 -8.92 -19.37 -5.70
CA TRP A 168 -7.80 -18.45 -5.62
C TRP A 168 -6.61 -18.96 -4.81
N ASN A 169 -6.79 -19.95 -3.93
CA ASN A 169 -5.66 -20.58 -3.22
C ASN A 169 -4.70 -21.33 -4.15
N GLN A 170 -5.10 -21.60 -5.40
CA GLN A 170 -4.23 -22.19 -6.43
C GLN A 170 -3.00 -21.32 -6.75
N PHE A 171 -3.00 -20.04 -6.38
CA PHE A 171 -1.84 -19.15 -6.52
C PHE A 171 -0.84 -19.27 -5.36
N GLU A 172 -1.15 -20.02 -4.31
CA GLU A 172 -0.27 -20.25 -3.16
C GLU A 172 0.33 -18.94 -2.63
N SER A 173 -0.51 -17.91 -2.47
CA SER A 173 -0.08 -16.57 -2.12
C SER A 173 -0.13 -16.31 -0.60
N PRO A 174 1.02 -16.28 0.10
CA PRO A 174 1.05 -15.98 1.54
C PRO A 174 0.42 -14.62 1.86
N PHE A 175 0.54 -13.66 0.95
CA PHE A 175 -0.10 -12.36 1.07
C PHE A 175 -1.63 -12.44 1.01
N PHE A 176 -2.18 -13.30 0.15
CA PHE A 176 -3.61 -13.54 0.07
C PHE A 176 -4.13 -14.28 1.31
N ASP A 177 -3.41 -15.28 1.77
CA ASP A 177 -3.74 -16.02 2.99
C ASP A 177 -3.81 -15.08 4.17
N PHE A 178 -2.78 -14.25 4.36
CA PHE A 178 -2.75 -13.22 5.38
C PHE A 178 -3.96 -12.26 5.26
N LYS A 179 -4.25 -11.74 4.07
CA LYS A 179 -5.41 -10.86 3.85
C LYS A 179 -6.73 -11.54 4.23
N ASN A 180 -6.87 -12.83 3.98
CA ASN A 180 -8.08 -13.59 4.36
C ASN A 180 -8.24 -13.75 5.87
N THR A 181 -7.16 -13.72 6.65
CA THR A 181 -7.25 -13.77 8.13
C THR A 181 -7.80 -12.48 8.74
N ILE A 182 -7.64 -11.36 8.08
CA ILE A 182 -8.05 -10.03 8.58
C ILE A 182 -9.32 -9.50 7.91
N PHE A 183 -9.69 -10.01 6.74
CA PHE A 183 -10.86 -9.57 6.00
C PHE A 183 -12.16 -9.98 6.71
N GLY A 184 -13.02 -9.00 6.99
CA GLY A 184 -14.25 -9.22 7.76
C GLY A 184 -14.02 -9.36 9.28
N VAL A 185 -12.78 -9.24 9.77
CA VAL A 185 -12.45 -9.36 11.19
C VAL A 185 -12.25 -7.96 11.79
N LYS A 186 -13.11 -7.59 12.73
CA LYS A 186 -13.02 -6.31 13.42
C LYS A 186 -11.75 -6.22 14.26
N GLN A 187 -10.93 -5.21 13.98
CA GLN A 187 -9.75 -4.92 14.79
C GLN A 187 -10.14 -4.20 16.07
N THR A 188 -9.65 -4.70 17.20
CA THR A 188 -9.97 -4.18 18.54
C THR A 188 -8.77 -3.54 19.26
N GLY A 189 -7.55 -3.76 18.74
CA GLY A 189 -6.32 -3.17 19.26
C GLY A 189 -6.27 -1.65 19.05
N PHE A 190 -5.35 -0.99 19.76
CA PHE A 190 -5.07 0.43 19.57
C PHE A 190 -4.40 0.66 18.22
N CYS A 191 -4.94 1.55 17.40
CA CYS A 191 -4.45 1.83 16.06
C CYS A 191 -3.61 3.11 16.05
N GLU A 192 -2.31 2.96 15.75
CA GLU A 192 -1.33 4.06 15.67
C GLU A 192 -1.39 4.85 14.34
N ALA A 193 -2.35 4.55 13.48
CA ALA A 193 -2.54 5.36 12.26
C ALA A 193 -2.91 6.80 12.63
N GLY A 194 -2.14 7.77 12.15
CA GLY A 194 -2.16 9.18 12.54
C GLY A 194 -1.05 9.55 13.54
N SER A 195 -0.18 8.59 13.88
CA SER A 195 1.08 8.81 14.59
C SER A 195 2.25 8.16 13.86
N TRP A 196 2.18 6.85 13.62
CA TRP A 196 3.26 6.09 12.96
C TRP A 196 3.04 5.90 11.46
N MET A 197 1.87 6.20 10.96
CA MET A 197 1.56 6.23 9.54
C MET A 197 0.53 7.32 9.23
N TYR A 198 0.59 7.84 8.01
CA TYR A 198 -0.34 8.84 7.52
C TYR A 198 -0.76 8.52 6.09
N TYR A 199 -1.97 8.91 5.74
CA TYR A 199 -2.38 9.10 4.35
C TYR A 199 -2.16 10.57 3.99
N VAL A 200 -1.40 10.84 2.93
CA VAL A 200 -1.10 12.21 2.49
C VAL A 200 -1.57 12.42 1.06
N ASP A 201 -2.44 13.39 0.86
CA ASP A 201 -2.73 13.89 -0.48
C ASP A 201 -1.64 14.88 -0.90
N MET A 202 -0.75 14.42 -1.77
CA MET A 202 0.40 15.21 -2.23
C MET A 202 0.02 16.40 -3.13
N SER A 203 -1.23 16.45 -3.64
CA SER A 203 -1.71 17.59 -4.43
C SER A 203 -2.08 18.79 -3.55
N THR A 204 -2.58 18.53 -2.34
CA THR A 204 -3.05 19.54 -1.39
C THR A 204 -2.18 19.64 -0.14
N GLY A 205 -1.42 18.58 0.18
CA GLY A 205 -0.66 18.44 1.41
C GLY A 205 -1.50 17.99 2.60
N GLU A 206 -2.79 17.73 2.42
CA GLU A 206 -3.63 17.25 3.52
C GLU A 206 -3.13 15.88 4.01
N ALA A 207 -2.84 15.80 5.31
CA ALA A 207 -2.53 14.56 6.00
C ALA A 207 -3.74 14.09 6.79
N ARG A 208 -4.01 12.78 6.71
CA ARG A 208 -5.06 12.09 7.46
C ARG A 208 -4.48 10.94 8.26
N GLN A 209 -5.19 10.54 9.30
CA GLN A 209 -4.79 9.41 10.14
C GLN A 209 -4.57 8.13 9.32
N CYS A 210 -5.48 7.82 8.39
CA CYS A 210 -5.37 6.74 7.42
C CYS A 210 -6.27 7.06 6.21
N TYR A 211 -6.40 6.13 5.28
CA TYR A 211 -7.19 6.25 4.06
C TYR A 211 -8.62 6.80 4.28
N LYS A 212 -9.30 6.36 5.36
CA LYS A 212 -10.63 6.88 5.76
C LYS A 212 -10.58 7.72 7.04
N GLY A 213 -9.39 8.04 7.55
CA GLY A 213 -9.22 8.75 8.81
C GLY A 213 -9.56 10.24 8.74
N CYS A 214 -9.65 10.88 9.91
CA CYS A 214 -9.79 12.32 10.00
C CYS A 214 -8.51 13.04 9.59
N SER A 215 -8.64 14.29 9.15
CA SER A 215 -7.48 15.16 8.88
C SER A 215 -6.72 15.42 10.18
N VAL A 216 -5.39 15.33 10.10
CA VAL A 216 -4.47 15.67 11.19
C VAL A 216 -3.73 16.98 10.94
N GLY A 217 -3.79 17.51 9.72
CA GLY A 217 -3.14 18.76 9.34
C GLY A 217 -2.71 18.77 7.87
N ASN A 218 -1.70 19.57 7.57
CA ASN A 218 -1.11 19.70 6.24
C ASN A 218 0.41 19.59 6.34
N VAL A 219 1.02 18.70 5.55
CA VAL A 219 2.47 18.42 5.62
C VAL A 219 3.35 19.58 5.12
N PHE A 220 2.77 20.52 4.36
CA PHE A 220 3.51 21.68 3.84
C PHE A 220 3.34 22.95 4.70
N VAL A 221 2.46 22.89 5.71
CA VAL A 221 2.32 23.98 6.68
C VAL A 221 3.30 23.71 7.83
N ASN A 222 4.10 24.69 8.19
CA ASN A 222 5.16 24.61 9.20
C ASN A 222 6.08 23.39 8.99
N PRO A 223 6.77 23.29 7.83
CA PRO A 223 7.55 22.10 7.49
C PRO A 223 8.75 21.86 8.42
N ASP A 224 9.08 22.80 9.30
CA ASP A 224 10.15 22.68 10.30
C ASP A 224 9.68 22.09 11.63
N GLU A 225 8.36 21.93 11.80
CA GLU A 225 7.78 21.30 12.99
C GLU A 225 7.51 19.82 12.72
N PRO A 226 7.54 18.96 13.76
CA PRO A 226 7.14 17.55 13.65
C PRO A 226 5.73 17.41 13.06
N LEU A 227 5.44 16.25 12.45
CA LEU A 227 4.08 15.96 12.01
C LEU A 227 3.13 15.87 13.20
N PRO A 228 1.87 16.33 13.07
CA PRO A 228 0.88 16.21 14.13
C PRO A 228 0.62 14.74 14.48
N CYS A 229 0.76 14.39 15.75
CA CYS A 229 0.48 13.05 16.26
C CYS A 229 -0.97 12.99 16.77
N LYS A 230 -1.85 12.28 16.03
CA LYS A 230 -3.27 12.09 16.36
C LYS A 230 -3.71 10.67 15.98
N PRO A 231 -3.34 9.65 16.76
CA PRO A 231 -3.68 8.26 16.43
C PRO A 231 -5.19 8.01 16.46
N ILE A 232 -5.63 7.03 15.66
CA ILE A 232 -7.05 6.62 15.62
C ILE A 232 -7.48 6.01 16.93
N GLY A 233 -6.59 5.26 17.60
CA GLY A 233 -6.95 4.50 18.79
C GLY A 233 -7.92 3.36 18.44
N ARG A 234 -9.22 3.57 18.60
CA ARG A 234 -10.24 2.57 18.26
C ARG A 234 -10.79 2.81 16.85
N CYS A 235 -10.46 1.91 15.91
CA CYS A 235 -10.94 2.01 14.53
C CYS A 235 -12.44 1.80 14.41
N HIS A 236 -13.08 2.56 13.50
CA HIS A 236 -14.53 2.50 13.25
C HIS A 236 -14.91 1.55 12.12
N ASP A 237 -13.98 1.23 11.22
CA ASP A 237 -14.26 0.37 10.09
C ASP A 237 -14.60 -1.08 10.51
N PRO A 238 -15.38 -1.82 9.73
CA PRO A 238 -15.78 -3.19 10.06
C PRO A 238 -14.58 -4.13 10.14
N HIS A 239 -13.56 -3.90 9.33
CA HIS A 239 -12.26 -4.56 9.35
C HIS A 239 -11.19 -3.64 8.74
N CYS A 240 -9.92 -3.96 8.93
CA CYS A 240 -8.85 -3.27 8.26
C CYS A 240 -8.55 -3.95 6.92
N TYR A 241 -8.56 -3.19 5.84
CA TYR A 241 -8.23 -3.65 4.49
C TYR A 241 -6.83 -3.23 4.04
N ASN A 242 -6.12 -2.45 4.85
CA ASN A 242 -4.71 -2.12 4.65
C ASN A 242 -3.82 -3.17 5.31
N GLY A 243 -3.68 -4.35 4.71
CA GLY A 243 -2.95 -5.46 5.29
C GLY A 243 -1.49 -5.13 5.63
N HIS A 244 -0.79 -4.40 4.76
CA HIS A 244 0.58 -3.97 5.02
C HIS A 244 0.69 -3.04 6.24
N VAL A 245 -0.25 -2.11 6.41
CA VAL A 245 -0.30 -1.21 7.58
C VAL A 245 -0.49 -2.00 8.86
N LEU A 246 -1.39 -2.99 8.87
CA LEU A 246 -1.60 -3.82 10.06
C LEU A 246 -0.34 -4.58 10.46
N MET A 247 0.38 -5.13 9.49
CA MET A 247 1.62 -5.85 9.78
C MET A 247 2.71 -4.93 10.30
N THR A 248 2.91 -3.78 9.63
CA THR A 248 3.95 -2.82 10.03
C THR A 248 3.65 -2.16 11.37
N LEU A 249 2.38 -1.93 11.68
CA LEU A 249 1.97 -1.42 13.00
C LEU A 249 1.96 -2.50 14.10
N GLY A 250 2.13 -3.76 13.75
CA GLY A 250 2.12 -4.86 14.73
C GLY A 250 0.76 -5.13 15.38
N LEU A 251 -0.34 -4.68 14.76
CA LEU A 251 -1.69 -4.74 15.34
C LEU A 251 -2.40 -6.09 15.20
N ILE A 252 -1.77 -7.07 14.56
CA ILE A 252 -2.40 -8.37 14.31
C ILE A 252 -1.93 -9.35 15.36
N ASN A 253 -2.85 -9.82 16.20
CA ASN A 253 -2.60 -10.89 17.14
C ASN A 253 -2.12 -12.15 16.40
N GLY A 254 -0.94 -12.65 16.75
CA GLY A 254 -0.32 -13.83 16.15
C GLY A 254 0.49 -13.59 14.87
N ALA A 255 0.46 -12.40 14.28
CA ALA A 255 1.30 -12.05 13.12
C ALA A 255 2.62 -11.33 13.52
N THR A 256 2.97 -11.35 14.79
CA THR A 256 4.19 -10.71 15.30
C THR A 256 5.47 -11.35 14.79
N GLU A 257 5.43 -12.63 14.41
CA GLU A 257 6.60 -13.39 13.94
C GLU A 257 6.79 -13.33 12.42
N ILE A 258 5.74 -12.97 11.65
CA ILE A 258 5.79 -12.92 10.19
C ILE A 258 6.00 -11.47 9.74
N GLY A 259 7.05 -11.25 8.95
CA GLY A 259 7.32 -9.96 8.34
C GLY A 259 6.49 -9.70 7.08
N TYR A 260 6.26 -8.42 6.77
CA TYR A 260 5.60 -8.04 5.52
C TYR A 260 6.43 -8.45 4.30
N GLY A 261 7.77 -8.35 4.39
CA GLY A 261 8.70 -8.78 3.36
C GLY A 261 8.61 -10.28 3.08
N ASP A 262 8.38 -11.12 4.10
CA ASP A 262 8.29 -12.55 3.92
C ASP A 262 7.05 -12.98 3.14
N ILE A 263 5.91 -12.35 3.39
CA ILE A 263 4.67 -12.65 2.67
C ILE A 263 4.58 -11.99 1.29
N ARG A 264 5.43 -10.98 1.05
CA ARG A 264 5.50 -10.26 -0.23
C ARG A 264 6.56 -10.84 -1.18
N ASP A 265 7.52 -11.56 -0.66
CA ASP A 265 8.57 -12.13 -1.49
C ASP A 265 8.10 -13.42 -2.19
N ARG A 266 8.59 -13.63 -3.39
CA ARG A 266 8.48 -14.88 -4.15
C ARG A 266 9.87 -15.35 -4.53
N THR A 267 10.10 -16.63 -4.40
CA THR A 267 11.27 -17.27 -4.98
C THR A 267 10.94 -17.72 -6.39
N ARG A 268 11.76 -17.32 -7.35
CA ARG A 268 11.64 -17.71 -8.76
C ARG A 268 12.18 -19.13 -8.96
N GLU A 269 11.85 -19.75 -10.07
CA GLU A 269 12.36 -21.08 -10.45
C GLU A 269 13.89 -21.16 -10.50
N ASP A 270 14.57 -20.05 -10.82
CA ASP A 270 16.03 -19.94 -10.83
C ASP A 270 16.65 -19.70 -9.44
N GLY A 271 15.85 -19.68 -8.39
CA GLY A 271 16.27 -19.44 -7.01
C GLY A 271 16.45 -17.95 -6.65
N THR A 272 16.24 -17.02 -7.57
CA THR A 272 16.26 -15.58 -7.27
C THR A 272 14.95 -15.13 -6.61
N HIS A 273 14.96 -13.94 -6.01
CA HIS A 273 13.83 -13.39 -5.26
C HIS A 273 13.21 -12.17 -5.95
N TRP A 274 11.92 -11.98 -5.74
CA TRP A 274 11.22 -10.79 -6.24
C TRP A 274 11.62 -9.53 -5.48
N LEU A 275 11.90 -9.65 -4.18
CA LEU A 275 12.37 -8.55 -3.36
C LEU A 275 13.90 -8.55 -3.24
N ARG A 276 14.51 -7.38 -3.33
CA ARG A 276 15.92 -7.19 -2.98
C ARG A 276 16.10 -7.40 -1.48
N PRO A 277 17.25 -7.95 -1.04
CA PRO A 277 17.47 -8.30 0.37
C PRO A 277 17.26 -7.13 1.33
N GLU A 278 17.73 -5.93 0.96
CA GLU A 278 17.66 -4.72 1.78
C GLU A 278 16.20 -4.28 1.96
N LEU A 279 15.43 -4.29 0.87
CA LEU A 279 14.00 -3.92 0.90
C LEU A 279 13.19 -4.97 1.66
N LYS A 280 13.48 -6.27 1.47
CA LYS A 280 12.85 -7.35 2.24
C LYS A 280 13.12 -7.20 3.74
N ALA A 281 14.37 -6.93 4.12
CA ALA A 281 14.75 -6.70 5.51
C ALA A 281 14.00 -5.50 6.11
N PHE A 282 13.91 -4.39 5.37
CA PHE A 282 13.14 -3.22 5.78
C PHE A 282 11.65 -3.53 5.93
N PHE A 283 11.04 -4.26 5.01
CA PHE A 283 9.63 -4.65 5.10
C PHE A 283 9.32 -5.58 6.26
N ASN A 284 10.32 -6.30 6.77
CA ASN A 284 10.16 -7.15 7.95
C ASN A 284 10.24 -6.37 9.27
N THR A 285 10.71 -5.11 9.25
CA THR A 285 10.71 -4.26 10.45
C THR A 285 9.28 -3.90 10.85
N LYS A 286 9.07 -3.70 12.13
CA LYS A 286 7.79 -3.26 12.68
C LYS A 286 7.97 -1.90 13.35
N LEU A 287 6.99 -1.04 13.18
CA LEU A 287 7.05 0.30 13.75
C LEU A 287 7.12 0.28 15.29
N GLY A 288 6.55 -0.74 15.93
CA GLY A 288 6.64 -0.95 17.36
C GLY A 288 8.07 -1.23 17.87
N ASP A 289 8.98 -1.69 16.97
CA ASP A 289 10.37 -1.98 17.37
C ASP A 289 11.21 -0.71 17.51
N SER A 290 10.80 0.40 16.88
CA SER A 290 11.54 1.67 16.84
C SER A 290 10.78 2.87 17.39
N ASN A 291 9.51 2.72 17.74
CA ASN A 291 8.66 3.79 18.25
C ASN A 291 8.18 3.46 19.67
N GLU A 292 8.16 4.47 20.54
CA GLU A 292 7.61 4.32 21.89
C GLU A 292 6.08 4.22 21.86
N GLU A 293 5.55 3.17 22.46
CA GLU A 293 4.12 3.03 22.65
C GLU A 293 3.60 4.03 23.69
N PRO A 294 2.48 4.72 23.41
CA PRO A 294 1.86 5.59 24.40
C PRO A 294 1.45 4.80 25.64
N SER A 295 1.54 5.45 26.82
CA SER A 295 1.03 4.87 28.06
C SER A 295 -0.48 4.55 27.95
N SER A 296 -0.98 3.67 28.81
CA SER A 296 -2.41 3.33 28.85
C SER A 296 -3.32 4.56 28.98
N PHE A 297 -2.87 5.56 29.77
CA PHE A 297 -3.57 6.83 29.92
C PHE A 297 -3.52 7.67 28.62
N GLY A 298 -2.36 7.76 27.97
CA GLY A 298 -2.20 8.42 26.68
C GLY A 298 -3.07 7.78 25.61
N ARG A 299 -3.14 6.44 25.53
CA ARG A 299 -4.03 5.70 24.63
C ARG A 299 -5.51 6.00 24.88
N ALA A 300 -5.92 6.14 26.16
CA ALA A 300 -7.30 6.48 26.50
C ALA A 300 -7.67 7.90 26.03
N ILE A 301 -6.78 8.88 26.25
CA ILE A 301 -6.97 10.27 25.80
C ILE A 301 -7.06 10.31 24.27
N ALA A 302 -6.08 9.76 23.57
CA ALA A 302 -6.03 9.75 22.10
C ALA A 302 -7.28 9.10 21.49
N THR A 303 -7.76 8.00 22.10
CA THR A 303 -9.00 7.35 21.69
C THR A 303 -10.20 8.28 21.87
N ALA A 304 -10.32 8.98 22.99
CA ALA A 304 -11.43 9.90 23.25
C ALA A 304 -11.43 11.07 22.25
N GLU A 305 -10.29 11.68 21.98
CA GLU A 305 -10.13 12.76 21.02
C GLU A 305 -10.48 12.32 19.59
N SER A 306 -10.01 11.15 19.18
CA SER A 306 -10.32 10.59 17.87
C SER A 306 -11.82 10.30 17.72
N GLN A 307 -12.46 9.72 18.73
CA GLN A 307 -13.91 9.47 18.75
C GLN A 307 -14.74 10.76 18.64
N ALA A 308 -14.32 11.82 19.34
CA ALA A 308 -14.95 13.13 19.25
C ALA A 308 -14.84 13.71 17.82
N SER A 309 -13.66 13.62 17.20
CA SER A 309 -13.42 14.06 15.83
C SER A 309 -14.28 13.30 14.82
N TRP A 310 -14.39 11.98 14.93
CA TRP A 310 -15.24 11.15 14.09
C TRP A 310 -16.73 11.49 14.27
N THR A 311 -17.16 11.74 15.49
CA THR A 311 -18.54 12.14 15.77
C THR A 311 -18.87 13.47 15.09
N ALA A 312 -17.98 14.45 15.18
CA ALA A 312 -18.14 15.74 14.52
C ALA A 312 -18.26 15.60 12.99
N VAL A 313 -17.41 14.75 12.37
CA VAL A 313 -17.46 14.47 10.93
C VAL A 313 -18.79 13.83 10.53
N ARG A 314 -19.28 12.85 11.30
CA ARG A 314 -20.57 12.18 11.05
C ARG A 314 -21.75 13.15 11.16
N VAL A 315 -21.75 14.01 12.17
CA VAL A 315 -22.81 15.02 12.35
C VAL A 315 -22.81 16.00 11.17
N ARG A 316 -21.66 16.52 10.78
CA ARG A 316 -21.53 17.42 9.61
C ARG A 316 -22.01 16.75 8.32
N SER A 317 -21.68 15.49 8.10
CA SER A 317 -22.12 14.73 6.93
C SER A 317 -23.64 14.52 6.90
N LYS A 318 -24.26 14.23 8.06
CA LYS A 318 -25.72 14.13 8.18
C LYS A 318 -26.38 15.47 7.91
N LEU A 319 -25.90 16.55 8.49
CA LEU A 319 -26.43 17.89 8.27
C LEU A 319 -26.36 18.31 6.79
N LYS A 320 -25.24 18.04 6.11
CA LYS A 320 -25.11 18.31 4.67
C LYS A 320 -26.12 17.51 3.83
N ARG A 321 -26.40 16.23 4.19
CA ARG A 321 -27.41 15.41 3.49
C ARG A 321 -28.85 15.90 3.77
N THR A 322 -29.13 16.37 4.98
CA THR A 322 -30.48 16.78 5.39
C THR A 322 -30.81 18.18 4.90
N PHE A 323 -29.85 19.10 4.92
CA PHE A 323 -30.11 20.52 4.62
C PHE A 323 -29.60 21.00 3.28
N GLY A 324 -28.96 20.13 2.48
CA GLY A 324 -28.46 20.41 1.14
C GLY A 324 -27.57 21.66 1.09
N THR A 325 -26.38 21.57 0.55
CA THR A 325 -25.71 22.79 0.11
C THR A 325 -26.44 23.28 -1.16
N ARG A 326 -27.18 24.36 -1.06
CA ARG A 326 -27.48 25.19 -2.23
C ARG A 326 -26.19 25.85 -2.72
#